data_aa81fc46790273dad9a27021d60fd75e
#
_entry.id   aa81fc46790273dad9a27021d60fd75e
#
_cell.length_a   1.000
_cell.length_b   1.000
_cell.length_c   1.000
_cell.angle_alpha   90.00
_cell.angle_beta   90.00
_cell.angle_gamma   90.00
#
_symmetry.space_group_name_H-M   'P 1'
#
loop_
_entity.id
_entity.type
_entity.pdbx_description
1 polymer ?
#
loop_
_entity_poly.entity_id
_entity_poly.type
_entity_poly.pdbx_seq_one_letter_code
_entity_poly.pdbx_strand_id
1 'polypeptide(L)'
;MMEVNTKNLTAAERVVLARKTERPSTRDYIEAVIDDFIPLAGDRNKGEDESILGGIGFFRGKPVTVIGHQKGNDLEENIKYRFGMPNPEGYRKAIRLMEQAEKFKRPVITFVDTPGAYPGIEAEAGGQGEAIAKSIATMSCLKVPTVSVFIGEGGSGGALAIGVADKMIMLENSIFSILSPEGFASILWKDSSRWEEACEVMKLTAGDLLELGICDKVIEEGEGAHINKTHIFNSVEREIAKALGQLSGKKGEQLASERYKKLRNIGRDYGRD
;
A
#
# COMPACT_ATOMS: atom_id res chain seq x y z
N MET A 1 14.08 -27.77 -9.36
CA MET A 1 13.01 -26.81 -8.99
C MET A 1 12.35 -26.41 -10.28
N MET A 2 11.04 -26.60 -10.42
CA MET A 2 10.32 -26.11 -11.59
C MET A 2 10.33 -24.59 -11.57
N GLU A 3 10.82 -23.95 -12.64
CA GLU A 3 10.67 -22.52 -12.84
C GLU A 3 9.16 -22.18 -12.85
N VAL A 4 8.70 -21.42 -11.88
CA VAL A 4 7.30 -20.93 -11.85
C VAL A 4 7.20 -19.81 -12.90
N ASN A 5 6.60 -20.10 -14.03
CA ASN A 5 6.35 -19.10 -15.07
C ASN A 5 5.21 -18.17 -14.62
N THR A 6 5.55 -17.05 -13.97
CA THR A 6 4.59 -16.11 -13.39
C THR A 6 3.72 -15.36 -14.41
N LYS A 7 4.01 -15.48 -15.71
CA LYS A 7 3.24 -14.82 -16.77
C LYS A 7 1.82 -15.37 -16.96
N ASN A 8 1.52 -16.57 -16.47
CA ASN A 8 0.24 -17.23 -16.66
C ASN A 8 -0.48 -17.59 -15.33
N LEU A 9 -0.17 -16.91 -14.23
CA LEU A 9 -0.83 -17.16 -12.96
C LEU A 9 -2.26 -16.65 -12.97
N THR A 10 -3.17 -17.46 -12.41
CA THR A 10 -4.56 -17.08 -12.13
C THR A 10 -4.61 -15.97 -11.06
N ALA A 11 -5.74 -15.28 -10.94
CA ALA A 11 -5.94 -14.28 -9.89
C ALA A 11 -5.81 -14.91 -8.48
N ALA A 12 -6.30 -16.13 -8.29
CA ALA A 12 -6.18 -16.87 -7.04
C ALA A 12 -4.73 -17.19 -6.68
N GLU A 13 -3.92 -17.65 -7.65
CA GLU A 13 -2.49 -17.91 -7.43
C GLU A 13 -1.73 -16.62 -7.07
N ARG A 14 -2.09 -15.47 -7.65
CA ARG A 14 -1.53 -14.16 -7.28
C ARG A 14 -1.93 -13.75 -5.85
N VAL A 15 -3.16 -14.03 -5.42
CA VAL A 15 -3.59 -13.82 -4.02
C VAL A 15 -2.75 -14.65 -3.07
N VAL A 16 -2.50 -15.93 -3.37
CA VAL A 16 -1.63 -16.79 -2.56
C VAL A 16 -0.20 -16.23 -2.50
N LEU A 17 0.33 -15.76 -3.63
CA LEU A 17 1.67 -15.15 -3.66
C LEU A 17 1.73 -13.83 -2.88
N ALA A 18 0.71 -12.97 -2.98
CA ALA A 18 0.64 -11.71 -2.23
C ALA A 18 0.71 -11.92 -0.71
N ARG A 19 0.17 -13.05 -0.24
CA ARG A 19 0.07 -13.44 1.18
C ARG A 19 1.30 -14.17 1.73
N LYS A 20 2.27 -14.51 0.88
CA LYS A 20 3.47 -15.24 1.32
C LYS A 20 4.28 -14.44 2.34
N THR A 21 4.60 -15.09 3.46
CA THR A 21 5.38 -14.50 4.57
C THR A 21 6.82 -14.18 4.17
N GLU A 22 7.37 -14.91 3.19
CA GLU A 22 8.74 -14.72 2.70
C GLU A 22 8.92 -13.49 1.80
N ARG A 23 7.80 -12.85 1.40
CA ARG A 23 7.86 -11.60 0.64
C ARG A 23 8.57 -10.52 1.45
N PRO A 24 9.35 -9.65 0.80
CA PRO A 24 9.96 -8.52 1.50
C PRO A 24 8.91 -7.64 2.17
N SER A 25 9.11 -7.33 3.44
CA SER A 25 8.28 -6.43 4.25
C SER A 25 8.63 -4.96 4.00
N THR A 26 7.82 -4.04 4.51
CA THR A 26 8.13 -2.59 4.47
C THR A 26 9.53 -2.28 5.00
N ARG A 27 9.96 -2.95 6.08
CA ARG A 27 11.31 -2.77 6.64
C ARG A 27 12.38 -3.14 5.64
N ASP A 28 12.24 -4.27 4.95
CA ASP A 28 13.22 -4.73 3.95
C ASP A 28 13.35 -3.70 2.81
N TYR A 29 12.23 -3.11 2.35
CA TYR A 29 12.29 -2.05 1.33
C TYR A 29 12.94 -0.78 1.86
N ILE A 30 12.63 -0.36 3.09
CA ILE A 30 13.26 0.82 3.70
C ILE A 30 14.77 0.61 3.80
N GLU A 31 15.22 -0.52 4.33
CA GLU A 31 16.64 -0.85 4.47
C GLU A 31 17.37 -0.91 3.11
N ALA A 32 16.67 -1.31 2.05
CA ALA A 32 17.27 -1.44 0.72
C ALA A 32 17.34 -0.12 -0.06
N VAL A 33 16.40 0.82 0.14
CA VAL A 33 16.25 1.98 -0.76
C VAL A 33 16.24 3.34 -0.05
N ILE A 34 16.30 3.37 1.28
CA ILE A 34 16.30 4.63 2.07
C ILE A 34 17.55 4.70 2.93
N ASP A 35 18.37 5.69 2.69
CA ASP A 35 19.55 5.96 3.50
C ASP A 35 19.18 6.69 4.80
N ASP A 36 19.92 6.44 5.88
CA ASP A 36 19.81 7.13 7.17
C ASP A 36 18.38 7.21 7.72
N PHE A 37 17.64 6.12 7.63
CA PHE A 37 16.25 6.08 8.08
C PHE A 37 16.13 6.24 9.60
N ILE A 38 15.37 7.23 10.04
CA ILE A 38 15.05 7.51 11.43
C ILE A 38 13.56 7.23 11.66
N PRO A 39 13.20 6.16 12.39
CA PRO A 39 11.81 5.86 12.72
C PRO A 39 11.23 6.89 13.68
N LEU A 40 9.95 7.24 13.49
CA LEU A 40 9.22 8.23 14.27
C LEU A 40 7.96 7.62 14.88
N ALA A 41 8.07 7.10 16.07
CA ALA A 41 7.02 6.40 16.81
C ALA A 41 5.91 7.33 17.33
N GLY A 42 4.74 6.72 17.59
CA GLY A 42 3.61 7.31 18.32
C GLY A 42 2.70 8.24 17.52
N ASP A 43 1.42 8.20 17.87
CA ASP A 43 0.37 9.04 17.28
C ASP A 43 0.21 10.41 17.95
N ARG A 44 0.94 10.68 19.04
CA ARG A 44 0.83 11.87 19.89
C ARG A 44 -0.53 12.00 20.62
N ASN A 45 -1.26 10.92 20.73
CA ASN A 45 -2.55 10.88 21.42
C ASN A 45 -2.60 9.70 22.42
N LYS A 46 -2.66 8.46 21.91
CA LYS A 46 -2.85 7.27 22.75
C LYS A 46 -1.60 6.39 22.83
N GLY A 47 -0.86 6.23 21.72
CA GLY A 47 0.30 5.36 21.78
C GLY A 47 0.98 5.07 20.44
N GLU A 48 1.71 3.97 20.43
CA GLU A 48 2.38 3.41 19.26
C GLU A 48 1.57 2.27 18.68
N ASP A 49 1.58 2.17 17.36
CA ASP A 49 1.16 0.98 16.63
C ASP A 49 2.25 0.55 15.66
N GLU A 50 2.93 -0.55 15.99
CA GLU A 50 4.06 -1.06 15.22
C GLU A 50 3.65 -1.70 13.88
N SER A 51 2.34 -1.91 13.63
CA SER A 51 1.84 -2.35 12.31
C SER A 51 1.94 -1.25 11.22
N ILE A 52 2.21 0.00 11.61
CA ILE A 52 2.67 1.07 10.72
C ILE A 52 4.11 1.43 11.08
N LEU A 53 5.03 1.19 10.18
CA LEU A 53 6.39 1.70 10.26
C LEU A 53 6.44 3.05 9.53
N GLY A 54 6.97 4.09 10.17
CA GLY A 54 7.07 5.39 9.53
C GLY A 54 8.20 6.22 10.09
N GLY A 55 8.75 7.09 9.26
CA GLY A 55 9.90 7.92 9.61
C GLY A 55 10.37 8.83 8.49
N ILE A 56 11.60 9.32 8.65
CA ILE A 56 12.27 10.17 7.68
C ILE A 56 13.61 9.55 7.31
N GLY A 57 14.07 9.80 6.10
CA GLY A 57 15.39 9.35 5.61
C GLY A 57 15.72 10.04 4.30
N PHE A 58 16.70 9.51 3.60
CA PHE A 58 17.08 10.02 2.30
C PHE A 58 16.80 8.99 1.20
N PHE A 59 16.17 9.43 0.14
CA PHE A 59 16.01 8.67 -1.09
C PHE A 59 16.85 9.32 -2.17
N ARG A 60 17.91 8.62 -2.61
CA ARG A 60 18.92 9.18 -3.56
C ARG A 60 19.41 10.58 -3.15
N GLY A 61 19.78 10.71 -1.89
CA GLY A 61 20.30 11.96 -1.31
C GLY A 61 19.27 13.08 -1.10
N LYS A 62 17.97 12.84 -1.33
CA LYS A 62 16.89 13.80 -1.08
C LYS A 62 16.08 13.39 0.15
N PRO A 63 15.75 14.31 1.07
CA PRO A 63 14.98 13.97 2.25
C PRO A 63 13.55 13.58 1.87
N VAL A 64 13.08 12.48 2.43
CA VAL A 64 11.73 11.93 2.21
C VAL A 64 11.08 11.55 3.54
N THR A 65 9.76 11.44 3.54
CA THR A 65 9.00 10.76 4.58
C THR A 65 8.54 9.42 4.04
N VAL A 66 8.74 8.35 4.83
CA VAL A 66 8.34 6.99 4.45
C VAL A 66 7.33 6.48 5.47
N ILE A 67 6.27 5.82 5.00
CA ILE A 67 5.21 5.23 5.82
C ILE A 67 4.83 3.89 5.18
N GLY A 68 4.68 2.82 5.97
CA GLY A 68 4.24 1.56 5.39
C GLY A 68 3.63 0.62 6.40
N HIS A 69 2.81 -0.30 5.91
CA HIS A 69 2.31 -1.40 6.71
C HIS A 69 3.44 -2.39 6.98
N GLN A 70 3.58 -2.81 8.23
CA GLN A 70 4.59 -3.78 8.62
C GLN A 70 3.93 -5.12 8.93
N LYS A 71 4.35 -6.15 8.19
CA LYS A 71 4.12 -7.57 8.51
C LYS A 71 5.40 -8.19 9.05
N GLY A 72 5.25 -9.28 9.80
CA GLY A 72 6.38 -10.07 10.27
C GLY A 72 6.85 -11.12 9.26
N ASN A 73 8.05 -11.64 9.49
CA ASN A 73 8.63 -12.75 8.72
C ASN A 73 8.33 -14.12 9.37
N ASP A 74 7.82 -14.12 10.59
CA ASP A 74 7.38 -15.31 11.33
C ASP A 74 6.09 -15.05 12.08
N LEU A 75 5.58 -16.07 12.80
CA LEU A 75 4.31 -15.97 13.52
C LEU A 75 4.37 -14.97 14.69
N GLU A 76 5.48 -14.94 15.42
CA GLU A 76 5.65 -14.05 16.57
C GLU A 76 5.64 -12.59 16.14
N GLU A 77 6.42 -12.26 15.12
CA GLU A 77 6.40 -10.92 14.53
C GLU A 77 5.04 -10.56 13.92
N ASN A 78 4.39 -11.51 13.24
CA ASN A 78 3.06 -11.26 12.67
C ASN A 78 2.02 -10.98 13.75
N ILE A 79 2.07 -11.67 14.90
CA ILE A 79 1.21 -11.36 16.06
C ILE A 79 1.52 -9.95 16.58
N LYS A 80 2.81 -9.62 16.73
CA LYS A 80 3.26 -8.29 17.17
C LYS A 80 2.74 -7.17 16.27
N TYR A 81 2.84 -7.34 14.96
CA TYR A 81 2.39 -6.36 13.96
C TYR A 81 0.92 -6.55 13.54
N ARG A 82 0.16 -7.40 14.24
CA ARG A 82 -1.24 -7.72 13.92
C ARG A 82 -1.44 -8.08 12.45
N PHE A 83 -0.51 -8.85 11.89
CA PHE A 83 -0.53 -9.23 10.46
C PHE A 83 -0.63 -8.04 9.50
N GLY A 84 -0.05 -6.90 9.87
CA GLY A 84 -0.13 -5.67 9.10
C GLY A 84 -1.48 -4.97 9.16
N MET A 85 -2.31 -5.25 10.18
CA MET A 85 -3.61 -4.61 10.39
C MET A 85 -3.51 -3.48 11.44
N PRO A 86 -3.49 -2.20 11.02
CA PRO A 86 -3.34 -1.10 11.96
C PRO A 86 -4.58 -0.85 12.80
N ASN A 87 -4.32 -0.46 14.04
CA ASN A 87 -5.26 0.23 14.91
C ASN A 87 -5.37 1.73 14.56
N PRO A 88 -6.33 2.48 15.16
CA PRO A 88 -6.46 3.92 14.95
C PRO A 88 -5.15 4.70 15.19
N GLU A 89 -4.32 4.25 16.13
CA GLU A 89 -3.02 4.86 16.46
C GLU A 89 -2.07 4.81 15.24
N GLY A 90 -2.05 3.72 14.49
CA GLY A 90 -1.24 3.59 13.28
C GLY A 90 -1.63 4.60 12.21
N TYR A 91 -2.93 4.78 11.95
CA TYR A 91 -3.41 5.77 10.99
C TYR A 91 -3.19 7.21 11.48
N ARG A 92 -3.39 7.49 12.77
CA ARG A 92 -3.06 8.82 13.34
C ARG A 92 -1.56 9.12 13.25
N LYS A 93 -0.69 8.12 13.46
CA LYS A 93 0.75 8.26 13.23
C LYS A 93 1.04 8.59 11.76
N ALA A 94 0.40 7.89 10.83
CA ALA A 94 0.55 8.17 9.40
C ALA A 94 0.12 9.61 9.06
N ILE A 95 -1.02 10.08 9.55
CA ILE A 95 -1.50 11.47 9.38
C ILE A 95 -0.45 12.46 9.87
N ARG A 96 0.06 12.28 11.10
CA ARG A 96 1.09 13.13 11.68
C ARG A 96 2.34 13.24 10.81
N LEU A 97 2.78 12.11 10.25
CA LEU A 97 3.96 12.06 9.37
C LEU A 97 3.69 12.73 8.02
N MET A 98 2.49 12.59 7.47
CA MET A 98 2.05 13.26 6.25
C MET A 98 2.01 14.78 6.43
N GLU A 99 1.41 15.28 7.51
CA GLU A 99 1.35 16.70 7.85
C GLU A 99 2.76 17.28 8.07
N GLN A 100 3.64 16.52 8.73
CA GLN A 100 5.05 16.90 8.89
C GLN A 100 5.77 16.92 7.54
N ALA A 101 5.50 15.95 6.65
CA ALA A 101 6.09 15.94 5.31
C ALA A 101 5.71 17.19 4.51
N GLU A 102 4.44 17.58 4.53
CA GLU A 102 3.96 18.79 3.87
C GLU A 102 4.63 20.04 4.45
N LYS A 103 4.67 20.19 5.78
CA LYS A 103 5.31 21.31 6.47
C LYS A 103 6.78 21.50 6.06
N PHE A 104 7.51 20.40 5.93
CA PHE A 104 8.94 20.41 5.56
C PHE A 104 9.20 20.15 4.08
N LYS A 105 8.15 20.12 3.25
CA LYS A 105 8.21 19.95 1.79
C LYS A 105 8.95 18.68 1.36
N ARG A 106 8.82 17.59 2.13
CA ARG A 106 9.37 16.28 1.79
C ARG A 106 8.36 15.48 0.98
N PRO A 107 8.75 14.81 -0.10
CA PRO A 107 7.93 13.79 -0.74
C PRO A 107 7.54 12.69 0.25
N VAL A 108 6.37 12.08 0.04
CA VAL A 108 5.91 10.94 0.83
C VAL A 108 5.97 9.68 -0.05
N ILE A 109 6.65 8.66 0.44
CA ILE A 109 6.69 7.32 -0.15
C ILE A 109 5.94 6.39 0.80
N THR A 110 4.98 5.60 0.27
CA THR A 110 4.28 4.63 1.11
C THR A 110 4.42 3.21 0.57
N PHE A 111 4.53 2.24 1.48
CA PHE A 111 4.51 0.81 1.18
C PHE A 111 3.22 0.20 1.74
N VAL A 112 2.40 -0.39 0.85
CA VAL A 112 1.10 -0.96 1.22
C VAL A 112 1.19 -2.48 1.25
N ASP A 113 0.97 -3.05 2.43
CA ASP A 113 0.84 -4.49 2.63
C ASP A 113 -0.01 -4.80 3.87
N THR A 114 -1.32 -4.84 3.68
CA THR A 114 -2.29 -5.08 4.75
C THR A 114 -3.50 -5.86 4.24
N PRO A 115 -4.00 -6.86 4.98
CA PRO A 115 -5.31 -7.46 4.68
C PRO A 115 -6.48 -6.52 5.00
N GLY A 116 -6.24 -5.42 5.73
CA GLY A 116 -7.24 -4.42 6.12
C GLY A 116 -6.91 -3.75 7.44
N ALA A 117 -7.80 -2.92 7.93
CA ALA A 117 -7.71 -2.35 9.27
C ALA A 117 -8.03 -3.41 10.33
N TYR A 118 -7.46 -3.28 11.54
CA TYR A 118 -7.74 -4.22 12.62
C TYR A 118 -9.23 -4.16 13.04
N PRO A 119 -9.95 -5.32 13.01
CA PRO A 119 -11.40 -5.35 13.19
C PRO A 119 -11.83 -5.54 14.65
N GLY A 120 -10.94 -5.25 15.62
CA GLY A 120 -11.21 -5.45 17.05
C GLY A 120 -12.15 -4.40 17.65
N ILE A 121 -12.91 -4.77 18.66
CA ILE A 121 -13.83 -3.87 19.41
C ILE A 121 -13.07 -2.66 19.95
N GLU A 122 -11.84 -2.85 20.40
CA GLU A 122 -10.97 -1.79 20.93
C GLU A 122 -10.58 -0.78 19.83
N ALA A 123 -10.40 -1.24 18.60
CA ALA A 123 -10.12 -0.37 17.45
C ALA A 123 -11.36 0.46 17.11
N GLU A 124 -12.54 -0.15 17.08
CA GLU A 124 -13.80 0.56 16.86
C GLU A 124 -14.04 1.63 17.94
N ALA A 125 -13.90 1.26 19.22
CA ALA A 125 -13.99 2.19 20.36
C ALA A 125 -12.93 3.30 20.30
N GLY A 126 -11.77 3.02 19.69
CA GLY A 126 -10.67 3.95 19.46
C GLY A 126 -10.86 4.89 18.27
N GLY A 127 -11.97 4.77 17.53
CA GLY A 127 -12.29 5.61 16.36
C GLY A 127 -11.63 5.13 15.06
N GLN A 128 -11.65 3.81 14.79
CA GLN A 128 -11.03 3.21 13.60
C GLN A 128 -11.49 3.84 12.30
N GLY A 129 -12.80 3.94 12.10
CA GLY A 129 -13.38 4.53 10.89
C GLY A 129 -13.00 5.99 10.69
N GLU A 130 -13.00 6.79 11.77
CA GLU A 130 -12.57 8.20 11.73
C GLU A 130 -11.08 8.32 11.37
N ALA A 131 -10.22 7.52 11.99
CA ALA A 131 -8.78 7.56 11.74
C ALA A 131 -8.45 7.21 10.28
N ILE A 132 -9.10 6.19 9.71
CA ILE A 132 -8.98 5.83 8.29
C ILE A 132 -9.46 6.96 7.39
N ALA A 133 -10.67 7.46 7.60
CA ALA A 133 -11.25 8.52 6.78
C ALA A 133 -10.38 9.79 6.79
N LYS A 134 -9.89 10.18 7.97
CA LYS A 134 -8.98 11.33 8.13
C LYS A 134 -7.63 11.11 7.42
N SER A 135 -7.09 9.89 7.49
CA SER A 135 -5.85 9.55 6.78
C SER A 135 -6.02 9.67 5.26
N ILE A 136 -7.10 9.11 4.71
CA ILE A 136 -7.45 9.23 3.28
C ILE A 136 -7.59 10.71 2.89
N ALA A 137 -8.33 11.49 3.66
CA ALA A 137 -8.55 12.92 3.41
C ALA A 137 -7.22 13.70 3.45
N THR A 138 -6.39 13.46 4.47
CA THR A 138 -5.07 14.09 4.59
C THR A 138 -4.21 13.78 3.38
N MET A 139 -4.06 12.49 3.02
CA MET A 139 -3.22 12.07 1.89
C MET A 139 -3.73 12.62 0.56
N SER A 140 -5.05 12.68 0.37
CA SER A 140 -5.67 13.26 -0.83
C SER A 140 -5.33 14.73 -1.05
N CYS A 141 -5.16 15.49 0.04
CA CYS A 141 -4.95 16.93 0.01
C CYS A 141 -3.49 17.36 0.09
N LEU A 142 -2.54 16.44 0.28
CA LEU A 142 -1.11 16.76 0.42
C LEU A 142 -0.59 17.59 -0.75
N LYS A 143 0.17 18.64 -0.43
CA LYS A 143 0.80 19.55 -1.39
C LYS A 143 2.26 19.22 -1.67
N VAL A 144 2.64 17.97 -1.41
CA VAL A 144 3.95 17.39 -1.74
C VAL A 144 3.76 16.16 -2.62
N PRO A 145 4.78 15.76 -3.40
CA PRO A 145 4.70 14.53 -4.20
C PRO A 145 4.42 13.31 -3.33
N THR A 146 3.52 12.44 -3.78
CA THR A 146 3.17 11.19 -3.10
C THR A 146 3.30 10.01 -4.06
N VAL A 147 3.97 8.95 -3.61
CA VAL A 147 4.12 7.68 -4.36
C VAL A 147 3.77 6.54 -3.43
N SER A 148 2.79 5.72 -3.80
CA SER A 148 2.45 4.49 -3.08
C SER A 148 2.90 3.26 -3.85
N VAL A 149 3.49 2.29 -3.15
CA VAL A 149 3.92 1.01 -3.70
C VAL A 149 3.19 -0.11 -2.97
N PHE A 150 2.36 -0.87 -3.70
CA PHE A 150 1.68 -2.06 -3.17
C PHE A 150 2.62 -3.24 -3.31
N ILE A 151 3.09 -3.76 -2.18
CA ILE A 151 4.13 -4.80 -2.11
C ILE A 151 3.58 -6.19 -1.80
N GLY A 152 2.33 -6.29 -1.38
CA GLY A 152 1.62 -7.52 -1.04
C GLY A 152 0.12 -7.32 -1.12
N GLU A 153 -0.59 -7.42 0.01
CA GLU A 153 -2.03 -7.21 0.06
C GLU A 153 -2.40 -5.73 0.21
N GLY A 154 -3.43 -5.29 -0.50
CA GLY A 154 -4.05 -3.99 -0.34
C GLY A 154 -5.51 -4.13 0.07
N GLY A 155 -5.78 -4.30 1.38
CA GLY A 155 -7.12 -4.52 1.89
C GLY A 155 -7.88 -3.22 2.19
N SER A 156 -8.93 -2.93 1.41
CA SER A 156 -9.99 -1.96 1.71
C SER A 156 -9.50 -0.58 2.20
N GLY A 157 -10.18 -0.02 3.19
CA GLY A 157 -9.86 1.27 3.81
C GLY A 157 -8.49 1.32 4.46
N GLY A 158 -7.99 0.19 4.97
CA GLY A 158 -6.64 0.08 5.52
C GLY A 158 -5.57 0.44 4.49
N ALA A 159 -5.68 -0.13 3.30
CA ALA A 159 -4.78 0.19 2.19
C ALA A 159 -4.96 1.62 1.69
N LEU A 160 -6.22 2.08 1.52
CA LEU A 160 -6.53 3.44 1.06
C LEU A 160 -5.96 4.50 1.99
N ALA A 161 -5.93 4.25 3.30
CA ALA A 161 -5.47 5.21 4.31
C ALA A 161 -4.06 5.76 4.04
N ILE A 162 -3.20 4.96 3.38
CA ILE A 162 -1.85 5.37 2.97
C ILE A 162 -1.57 5.12 1.47
N GLY A 163 -2.60 4.69 0.69
CA GLY A 163 -2.47 4.34 -0.72
C GLY A 163 -2.91 5.43 -1.70
N VAL A 164 -3.60 6.47 -1.25
CA VAL A 164 -4.15 7.55 -2.08
C VAL A 164 -3.04 8.51 -2.52
N ALA A 165 -2.37 8.23 -3.63
CA ALA A 165 -1.16 8.93 -4.07
C ALA A 165 -1.26 9.51 -5.48
N ASP A 166 -0.32 10.43 -5.81
CA ASP A 166 -0.16 10.93 -7.19
C ASP A 166 0.19 9.80 -8.15
N LYS A 167 1.04 8.87 -7.66
CA LYS A 167 1.44 7.67 -8.40
C LYS A 167 1.22 6.43 -7.53
N MET A 168 0.45 5.48 -8.05
CA MET A 168 0.26 4.16 -7.48
C MET A 168 1.04 3.14 -8.30
N ILE A 169 1.99 2.47 -7.68
CA ILE A 169 2.82 1.41 -8.25
C ILE A 169 2.42 0.11 -7.57
N MET A 170 2.30 -0.96 -8.33
CA MET A 170 2.02 -2.29 -7.79
C MET A 170 3.10 -3.28 -8.20
N LEU A 171 3.48 -4.18 -7.31
CA LEU A 171 4.21 -5.36 -7.71
C LEU A 171 3.27 -6.31 -8.45
N GLU A 172 3.80 -7.08 -9.40
CA GLU A 172 3.02 -7.95 -10.29
C GLU A 172 2.07 -8.91 -9.57
N ASN A 173 2.52 -9.45 -8.43
CA ASN A 173 1.74 -10.37 -7.61
C ASN A 173 1.17 -9.71 -6.34
N SER A 174 1.11 -8.39 -6.28
CA SER A 174 0.34 -7.68 -5.27
C SER A 174 -1.13 -7.57 -5.69
N ILE A 175 -2.00 -7.41 -4.72
CA ILE A 175 -3.45 -7.29 -4.92
C ILE A 175 -4.00 -6.04 -4.23
N PHE A 176 -5.10 -5.52 -4.76
CA PHE A 176 -5.85 -4.46 -4.08
C PHE A 176 -7.35 -4.68 -4.25
N SER A 177 -8.08 -4.76 -3.16
CA SER A 177 -9.52 -5.06 -3.17
C SER A 177 -10.27 -4.42 -2.00
N ILE A 178 -11.60 -4.33 -2.14
CA ILE A 178 -12.49 -3.76 -1.11
C ILE A 178 -12.71 -4.70 0.08
N LEU A 179 -12.54 -6.02 -0.11
CA LEU A 179 -12.64 -7.07 0.91
C LEU A 179 -11.87 -8.30 0.44
N SER A 180 -11.68 -9.28 1.33
CA SER A 180 -11.02 -10.54 0.95
C SER A 180 -11.88 -11.35 -0.03
N PRO A 181 -11.28 -12.16 -0.92
CA PRO A 181 -12.03 -13.06 -1.81
C PRO A 181 -12.97 -14.02 -1.06
N GLU A 182 -12.54 -14.51 0.09
CA GLU A 182 -13.36 -15.37 0.96
C GLU A 182 -14.59 -14.61 1.49
N GLY A 183 -14.39 -13.34 1.89
CA GLY A 183 -15.47 -12.45 2.32
C GLY A 183 -16.44 -12.14 1.18
N PHE A 184 -15.93 -11.86 -0.02
CA PHE A 184 -16.73 -11.62 -1.21
C PHE A 184 -17.60 -12.85 -1.54
N ALA A 185 -17.01 -14.04 -1.60
CA ALA A 185 -17.69 -15.28 -1.86
C ALA A 185 -18.78 -15.57 -0.81
N SER A 186 -18.49 -15.35 0.47
CA SER A 186 -19.45 -15.49 1.57
C SER A 186 -20.65 -14.56 1.44
N ILE A 187 -20.43 -13.30 1.07
CA ILE A 187 -21.50 -12.31 0.94
C ILE A 187 -22.36 -12.61 -0.29
N LEU A 188 -21.73 -12.81 -1.44
CA LEU A 188 -22.42 -12.91 -2.72
C LEU A 188 -23.06 -14.29 -2.94
N TRP A 189 -22.33 -15.36 -2.60
CA TRP A 189 -22.75 -16.73 -2.88
C TRP A 189 -23.09 -17.56 -1.64
N LYS A 190 -22.91 -17.02 -0.44
CA LYS A 190 -23.08 -17.70 0.85
C LYS A 190 -22.15 -18.92 1.01
N ASP A 191 -21.03 -18.92 0.29
CA ASP A 191 -20.06 -20.01 0.26
C ASP A 191 -18.63 -19.47 0.13
N SER A 192 -17.89 -19.43 1.23
CA SER A 192 -16.50 -18.95 1.26
C SER A 192 -15.52 -19.86 0.52
N SER A 193 -15.88 -21.13 0.27
CA SER A 193 -15.00 -22.06 -0.47
C SER A 193 -14.83 -21.68 -1.94
N ARG A 194 -15.70 -20.85 -2.49
CA ARG A 194 -15.63 -20.30 -3.86
C ARG A 194 -14.70 -19.08 -3.99
N TRP A 195 -13.76 -18.91 -3.09
CA TRP A 195 -12.86 -17.77 -3.07
C TRP A 195 -11.99 -17.63 -4.34
N GLU A 196 -11.61 -18.74 -4.99
CA GLU A 196 -10.86 -18.71 -6.25
C GLU A 196 -11.68 -18.07 -7.38
N GLU A 197 -12.96 -18.45 -7.50
CA GLU A 197 -13.89 -17.84 -8.44
C GLU A 197 -14.11 -16.35 -8.12
N ALA A 198 -14.16 -16.00 -6.82
CA ALA A 198 -14.24 -14.61 -6.38
C ALA A 198 -13.04 -13.79 -6.85
N CYS A 199 -11.82 -14.33 -6.80
CA CYS A 199 -10.62 -13.65 -7.27
C CYS A 199 -10.73 -13.19 -8.74
N GLU A 200 -11.29 -14.03 -9.62
CA GLU A 200 -11.47 -13.72 -11.04
C GLU A 200 -12.53 -12.62 -11.27
N VAL A 201 -13.61 -12.66 -10.49
CA VAL A 201 -14.73 -11.70 -10.60
C VAL A 201 -14.34 -10.33 -10.05
N MET A 202 -13.56 -10.28 -8.98
CA MET A 202 -13.22 -9.05 -8.25
C MET A 202 -12.27 -8.12 -9.00
N LYS A 203 -11.55 -8.58 -10.02
CA LYS A 203 -10.57 -7.78 -10.76
C LYS A 203 -9.56 -7.08 -9.85
N LEU A 204 -8.93 -7.86 -8.96
CA LEU A 204 -8.10 -7.37 -7.86
C LEU A 204 -6.59 -7.42 -8.13
N THR A 205 -6.16 -7.99 -9.26
CA THR A 205 -4.74 -8.13 -9.58
C THR A 205 -4.12 -6.83 -10.05
N ALA A 206 -2.80 -6.70 -9.97
CA ALA A 206 -2.08 -5.54 -10.48
C ALA A 206 -2.33 -5.28 -11.97
N GLY A 207 -2.49 -6.35 -12.78
CA GLY A 207 -2.84 -6.26 -14.19
C GLY A 207 -4.24 -5.67 -14.40
N ASP A 208 -5.26 -6.22 -13.72
CA ASP A 208 -6.62 -5.70 -13.79
C ASP A 208 -6.68 -4.21 -13.42
N LEU A 209 -5.97 -3.82 -12.33
CA LEU A 209 -5.99 -2.45 -11.82
C LEU A 209 -5.21 -1.47 -12.70
N LEU A 210 -4.23 -1.96 -13.46
CA LEU A 210 -3.57 -1.18 -14.51
C LEU A 210 -4.52 -0.92 -15.68
N GLU A 211 -5.24 -1.95 -16.15
CA GLU A 211 -6.25 -1.83 -17.21
C GLU A 211 -7.40 -0.89 -16.80
N LEU A 212 -7.82 -0.95 -15.54
CA LEU A 212 -8.84 -0.06 -14.97
C LEU A 212 -8.35 1.39 -14.72
N GLY A 213 -7.07 1.69 -14.96
CA GLY A 213 -6.48 3.01 -14.72
C GLY A 213 -6.38 3.40 -13.24
N ILE A 214 -6.48 2.44 -12.34
CA ILE A 214 -6.31 2.63 -10.89
C ILE A 214 -4.83 2.65 -10.55
N CYS A 215 -4.08 1.67 -11.05
CA CYS A 215 -2.62 1.58 -10.93
C CYS A 215 -1.93 2.33 -12.08
N ASP A 216 -0.83 3.04 -11.81
CA ASP A 216 -0.06 3.76 -12.82
C ASP A 216 1.06 2.91 -13.42
N LYS A 217 1.56 1.91 -12.67
CA LYS A 217 2.68 1.06 -13.08
C LYS A 217 2.67 -0.26 -12.35
N VAL A 218 2.89 -1.34 -13.10
CA VAL A 218 3.18 -2.67 -12.55
C VAL A 218 4.68 -2.96 -12.69
N ILE A 219 5.29 -3.46 -11.61
CA ILE A 219 6.68 -3.94 -11.57
C ILE A 219 6.65 -5.46 -11.66
N GLU A 220 7.26 -6.01 -12.70
CA GLU A 220 7.40 -7.45 -12.89
C GLU A 220 8.27 -8.06 -11.76
N GLU A 221 7.83 -9.19 -11.22
CA GLU A 221 8.51 -9.89 -10.13
C GLU A 221 9.35 -11.08 -10.61
N GLY A 222 9.24 -11.47 -11.87
CA GLY A 222 9.87 -12.69 -12.37
C GLY A 222 9.30 -13.91 -11.67
N GLU A 223 10.13 -14.63 -10.90
CA GLU A 223 9.71 -15.81 -10.12
C GLU A 223 9.01 -15.45 -8.80
N GLY A 224 8.92 -14.16 -8.47
CA GLY A 224 8.30 -13.63 -7.26
C GLY A 224 9.27 -12.81 -6.40
N ALA A 225 8.73 -11.81 -5.71
CA ALA A 225 9.52 -10.85 -4.91
C ALA A 225 10.37 -11.52 -3.82
N HIS A 226 9.93 -12.68 -3.32
CA HIS A 226 10.63 -13.46 -2.30
C HIS A 226 11.84 -14.24 -2.84
N ILE A 227 11.93 -14.48 -4.14
CA ILE A 227 13.03 -15.26 -4.77
C ILE A 227 14.22 -14.36 -5.06
N ASN A 228 14.03 -13.21 -5.70
CA ASN A 228 15.11 -12.30 -6.05
C ASN A 228 14.87 -10.90 -5.46
N LYS A 229 15.03 -10.80 -4.13
CA LYS A 229 14.80 -9.55 -3.39
C LYS A 229 15.62 -8.38 -3.96
N THR A 230 16.89 -8.57 -4.29
CA THR A 230 17.76 -7.52 -4.82
C THR A 230 17.24 -6.95 -6.14
N HIS A 231 16.77 -7.81 -7.05
CA HIS A 231 16.19 -7.36 -8.30
C HIS A 231 14.93 -6.50 -8.07
N ILE A 232 14.07 -6.93 -7.15
CA ILE A 232 12.84 -6.23 -6.80
C ILE A 232 13.15 -4.88 -6.14
N PHE A 233 14.08 -4.82 -5.19
CA PHE A 233 14.47 -3.55 -4.55
C PHE A 233 14.98 -2.54 -5.57
N ASN A 234 15.87 -2.96 -6.48
CA ASN A 234 16.38 -2.10 -7.54
C ASN A 234 15.27 -1.63 -8.50
N SER A 235 14.30 -2.49 -8.81
CA SER A 235 13.18 -2.15 -9.67
C SER A 235 12.23 -1.16 -8.99
N VAL A 236 11.91 -1.37 -7.72
CA VAL A 236 11.09 -0.46 -6.90
C VAL A 236 11.77 0.91 -6.78
N GLU A 237 13.05 0.93 -6.44
CA GLU A 237 13.84 2.17 -6.35
C GLU A 237 13.79 2.96 -7.65
N ARG A 238 14.02 2.30 -8.78
CA ARG A 238 13.99 2.91 -10.11
C ARG A 238 12.62 3.52 -10.44
N GLU A 239 11.53 2.80 -10.19
CA GLU A 239 10.19 3.29 -10.49
C GLU A 239 9.74 4.40 -9.53
N ILE A 240 10.11 4.36 -8.23
CA ILE A 240 9.89 5.47 -7.30
C ILE A 240 10.65 6.71 -7.80
N ALA A 241 11.92 6.57 -8.19
CA ALA A 241 12.73 7.69 -8.69
C ALA A 241 12.11 8.33 -9.94
N LYS A 242 11.61 7.50 -10.86
CA LYS A 242 10.90 7.95 -12.06
C LYS A 242 9.60 8.70 -11.71
N ALA A 243 8.81 8.14 -10.79
CA ALA A 243 7.56 8.74 -10.34
C ALA A 243 7.81 10.11 -9.67
N LEU A 244 8.76 10.20 -8.73
CA LEU A 244 9.14 11.45 -8.09
C LEU A 244 9.71 12.46 -9.08
N GLY A 245 10.48 12.00 -10.08
CA GLY A 245 10.97 12.84 -11.17
C GLY A 245 9.85 13.50 -11.98
N GLN A 246 8.80 12.76 -12.31
CA GLN A 246 7.61 13.28 -13.02
C GLN A 246 6.80 14.29 -12.22
N LEU A 247 6.86 14.20 -10.90
CA LEU A 247 6.16 15.09 -9.99
C LEU A 247 7.00 16.30 -9.58
N SER A 248 8.31 16.25 -9.84
CA SER A 248 9.27 17.31 -9.49
C SER A 248 8.93 18.61 -10.22
N GLY A 249 9.05 19.73 -9.50
CA GLY A 249 8.79 21.08 -10.04
C GLY A 249 7.31 21.47 -10.11
N LYS A 250 6.37 20.55 -9.86
CA LYS A 250 4.94 20.90 -9.77
C LYS A 250 4.67 21.68 -8.48
N LYS A 251 3.79 22.68 -8.57
CA LYS A 251 3.32 23.41 -7.39
C LYS A 251 2.41 22.51 -6.54
N GLY A 252 2.41 22.69 -5.22
CA GLY A 252 1.61 21.88 -4.30
C GLY A 252 0.11 21.84 -4.62
N GLU A 253 -0.48 23.00 -4.95
CA GLU A 253 -1.89 23.08 -5.38
C GLU A 253 -2.15 22.31 -6.69
N GLN A 254 -1.20 22.28 -7.59
CA GLN A 254 -1.29 21.51 -8.83
C GLN A 254 -1.27 20.00 -8.53
N LEU A 255 -0.37 19.54 -7.64
CA LEU A 255 -0.32 18.14 -7.23
C LEU A 255 -1.66 17.69 -6.64
N ALA A 256 -2.19 18.42 -5.65
CA ALA A 256 -3.48 18.10 -5.04
C ALA A 256 -4.63 18.10 -6.06
N SER A 257 -4.68 19.08 -6.97
CA SER A 257 -5.70 19.17 -8.01
C SER A 257 -5.63 18.03 -9.03
N GLU A 258 -4.43 17.67 -9.48
CA GLU A 258 -4.23 16.57 -10.42
C GLU A 258 -4.57 15.22 -9.79
N ARG A 259 -4.19 15.00 -8.52
CA ARG A 259 -4.55 13.82 -7.73
C ARG A 259 -6.07 13.70 -7.59
N TYR A 260 -6.73 14.77 -7.21
CA TYR A 260 -8.19 14.82 -7.14
C TYR A 260 -8.86 14.45 -8.47
N LYS A 261 -8.40 15.04 -9.58
CA LYS A 261 -8.95 14.74 -10.92
C LYS A 261 -8.72 13.29 -11.31
N LYS A 262 -7.52 12.75 -11.06
CA LYS A 262 -7.20 11.34 -11.28
C LYS A 262 -8.19 10.43 -10.55
N LEU A 263 -8.33 10.61 -9.25
CA LEU A 263 -9.20 9.77 -8.42
C LEU A 263 -10.68 9.89 -8.82
N ARG A 264 -11.14 11.09 -9.16
CA ARG A 264 -12.53 11.32 -9.62
C ARG A 264 -12.83 10.75 -10.99
N ASN A 265 -11.82 10.47 -11.79
CA ASN A 265 -11.99 9.86 -13.12
C ASN A 265 -12.05 8.33 -13.08
N ILE A 266 -11.58 7.70 -12.01
CA ILE A 266 -11.69 6.24 -11.84
C ILE A 266 -13.16 5.82 -11.95
N GLY A 267 -13.45 4.88 -12.84
CA GLY A 267 -14.79 4.33 -13.05
C GLY A 267 -15.77 5.22 -13.83
N ARG A 268 -15.36 6.41 -14.32
CA ARG A 268 -16.27 7.29 -15.08
C ARG A 268 -16.78 6.71 -16.39
N ASP A 269 -15.98 5.89 -17.02
CA ASP A 269 -16.30 5.30 -18.33
C ASP A 269 -16.89 3.89 -18.19
N TYR A 270 -17.00 3.37 -16.97
CA TYR A 270 -17.69 2.10 -16.69
C TYR A 270 -19.22 2.30 -16.69
N GLY A 271 -19.90 1.55 -17.55
CA GLY A 271 -21.37 1.52 -17.58
C GLY A 271 -22.01 2.64 -18.40
N ARG A 272 -21.31 3.19 -19.39
CA ARG A 272 -21.86 4.12 -20.39
C ARG A 272 -22.20 3.48 -21.73
N ASP A 273 -22.16 2.14 -21.80
CA ASP A 273 -22.64 1.36 -22.95
C ASP A 273 -24.10 0.96 -22.79
#